data_29fc3daec665ff8630472c03496415b6
#
_entry.id   29fc3daec665ff8630472c03496415b6
#
_cell.length_a   1.000
_cell.length_b   1.000
_cell.length_c   1.000
_cell.angle_alpha   90.00
_cell.angle_beta   90.00
_cell.angle_gamma   90.00
#
_symmetry.space_group_name_H-M   'P 1'
#
loop_
_entity.id
_entity.type
_entity.pdbx_description
1 polymer ?
#
loop_
_entity_poly.entity_id
_entity_poly.type
_entity_poly.pdbx_seq_one_letter_code
_entity_poly.pdbx_strand_id
1 'polypeptide(L)'
;SSVAAEQQISRTGITISEDTVLQLELMNFLESKRNKVGDTVSVKLLEAVSVADEVIIPKGTVLEGYLKKVQKGKLLSQKGVIRMRLKDYYLPNGYLLRLNNEEIKFSGDMNYTSLAAGVAVPFAGLAFKGKNVSCKPGMQFKYKLAHDVAVERY
;
A
#
# COMPACT_ATOMS: atom_id res chain seq x y z
N SER A 1 26.12 -9.38 -26.62
CA SER A 1 24.82 -9.99 -26.71
C SER A 1 23.83 -9.20 -25.89
N SER A 2 22.60 -9.16 -26.33
CA SER A 2 21.53 -8.46 -25.61
C SER A 2 21.30 -9.03 -24.22
N VAL A 3 21.61 -10.29 -23.98
CA VAL A 3 21.52 -10.94 -22.69
C VAL A 3 22.44 -10.31 -21.65
N ALA A 4 23.60 -9.81 -22.08
CA ALA A 4 24.56 -9.17 -21.18
C ALA A 4 24.02 -7.82 -20.65
N ALA A 5 23.07 -7.21 -21.34
CA ALA A 5 22.46 -5.95 -20.92
C ALA A 5 21.30 -6.15 -19.96
N GLU A 6 20.80 -7.37 -19.79
CA GLU A 6 19.73 -7.65 -18.86
C GLU A 6 20.26 -7.71 -17.43
N GLN A 7 19.61 -6.99 -16.54
CA GLN A 7 19.94 -7.05 -15.13
C GLN A 7 19.59 -8.41 -14.58
N GLN A 8 20.57 -9.09 -14.02
CA GLN A 8 20.33 -10.35 -13.34
C GLN A 8 19.75 -10.07 -11.96
N ILE A 9 18.54 -10.56 -11.75
CA ILE A 9 17.89 -10.50 -10.45
C ILE A 9 18.29 -11.73 -9.65
N SER A 10 18.83 -11.51 -8.48
CA SER A 10 19.24 -12.58 -7.57
C SER A 10 18.50 -12.50 -6.24
N ARG A 11 18.30 -13.65 -5.62
CA ARG A 11 17.73 -13.73 -4.29
C ARG A 11 18.77 -13.33 -3.25
N THR A 12 18.34 -12.50 -2.28
CA THR A 12 19.21 -12.10 -1.18
C THR A 12 19.13 -13.06 0.01
N GLY A 13 18.11 -13.92 0.08
CA GLY A 13 17.77 -14.66 1.27
C GLY A 13 17.03 -13.82 2.32
N ILE A 14 16.79 -12.55 2.04
CA ILE A 14 16.05 -11.66 2.94
C ILE A 14 14.56 -11.75 2.60
N THR A 15 13.75 -11.89 3.64
CA THR A 15 12.29 -11.92 3.51
C THR A 15 11.69 -10.99 4.55
N ILE A 16 10.77 -10.15 4.14
CA ILE A 16 9.94 -9.39 5.06
C ILE A 16 8.75 -10.27 5.39
N SER A 17 8.61 -10.64 6.66
CA SER A 17 7.62 -11.63 7.10
C SER A 17 6.20 -11.15 6.88
N GLU A 18 5.29 -12.08 6.55
CA GLU A 18 3.86 -11.83 6.68
C GLU A 18 3.55 -11.32 8.09
N ASP A 19 2.45 -10.61 8.23
CA ASP A 19 2.05 -9.94 9.46
C ASP A 19 2.89 -8.71 9.83
N THR A 20 3.94 -8.39 9.08
CA THR A 20 4.64 -7.12 9.25
C THR A 20 3.66 -5.97 8.96
N VAL A 21 3.61 -5.01 9.87
CA VAL A 21 2.71 -3.86 9.73
C VAL A 21 3.44 -2.72 9.06
N LEU A 22 2.92 -2.27 7.92
CA LEU A 22 3.38 -1.07 7.24
C LEU A 22 2.55 0.11 7.69
N GLN A 23 3.21 1.20 8.04
CA GLN A 23 2.55 2.47 8.36
C GLN A 23 2.60 3.33 7.11
N LEU A 24 1.44 3.62 6.55
CA LEU A 24 1.32 4.21 5.23
C LEU A 24 0.51 5.50 5.25
N GLU A 25 0.82 6.38 4.31
CA GLU A 25 0.06 7.58 4.02
C GLU A 25 -0.42 7.54 2.59
N LEU A 26 -1.73 7.70 2.40
CA LEU A 26 -2.32 7.79 1.06
C LEU A 26 -1.91 9.10 0.41
N MET A 27 -1.49 9.05 -0.85
CA MET A 27 -1.03 10.23 -1.57
C MET A 27 -2.01 10.74 -2.62
N ASN A 28 -3.09 9.99 -2.86
CA ASN A 28 -4.09 10.32 -3.85
C ASN A 28 -5.47 10.46 -3.21
N PHE A 29 -6.34 11.15 -3.91
CA PHE A 29 -7.75 11.19 -3.57
C PHE A 29 -8.42 9.93 -4.15
N LEU A 30 -9.11 9.16 -3.31
CA LEU A 30 -9.83 7.96 -3.75
C LEU A 30 -11.31 8.09 -3.44
N GLU A 31 -12.15 7.85 -4.43
CA GLU A 31 -13.59 7.83 -4.27
C GLU A 31 -14.18 6.63 -5.00
N SER A 32 -14.94 5.78 -4.28
CA SER A 32 -15.59 4.63 -4.91
C SER A 32 -16.60 5.02 -5.98
N LYS A 33 -17.13 6.24 -5.90
CA LYS A 33 -18.08 6.78 -6.89
C LYS A 33 -17.41 7.18 -8.21
N ARG A 34 -16.13 7.56 -8.18
CA ARG A 34 -15.44 8.20 -9.31
C ARG A 34 -14.28 7.40 -9.87
N ASN A 35 -13.53 6.74 -9.02
CA ASN A 35 -12.36 5.99 -9.46
C ASN A 35 -12.75 4.79 -10.31
N LYS A 36 -11.80 4.37 -11.13
CA LYS A 36 -11.98 3.24 -12.06
C LYS A 36 -10.88 2.20 -11.82
N VAL A 37 -11.18 0.96 -12.13
CA VAL A 37 -10.19 -0.12 -12.16
C VAL A 37 -9.06 0.29 -13.12
N GLY A 38 -7.82 0.11 -12.65
CA GLY A 38 -6.63 0.51 -13.40
C GLY A 38 -6.04 1.86 -13.01
N ASP A 39 -6.78 2.70 -12.27
CA ASP A 39 -6.24 3.97 -11.78
C ASP A 39 -5.02 3.72 -10.90
N THR A 40 -3.99 4.55 -11.06
CA THR A 40 -2.77 4.44 -10.26
C THR A 40 -2.95 5.11 -8.90
N VAL A 41 -2.34 4.53 -7.88
CA VAL A 41 -2.38 5.02 -6.50
C VAL A 41 -0.99 4.89 -5.90
N SER A 42 -0.62 5.88 -5.11
CA SER A 42 0.65 5.88 -4.38
C SER A 42 0.40 5.96 -2.88
N VAL A 43 1.22 5.24 -2.12
CA VAL A 43 1.24 5.29 -0.66
C VAL A 43 2.68 5.49 -0.19
N LYS A 44 2.86 6.35 0.80
CA LYS A 44 4.18 6.65 1.35
C LYS A 44 4.40 5.90 2.67
N LEU A 45 5.56 5.28 2.80
CA LEU A 45 5.94 4.59 4.03
C LEU A 45 6.34 5.60 5.10
N LEU A 46 5.68 5.57 6.24
CA LEU A 46 5.90 6.51 7.34
C LEU A 46 6.99 6.06 8.30
N GLU A 47 7.27 4.76 8.37
CA GLU A 47 8.34 4.19 9.19
C GLU A 47 9.14 3.20 8.37
N ALA A 48 10.45 3.16 8.56
CA ALA A 48 11.31 2.21 7.88
C ALA A 48 10.93 0.77 8.23
N VAL A 49 11.14 -0.13 7.29
CA VAL A 49 10.99 -1.57 7.52
C VAL A 49 12.38 -2.18 7.54
N SER A 50 12.71 -2.86 8.63
CA SER A 50 14.01 -3.49 8.82
C SER A 50 13.87 -4.99 9.02
N VAL A 51 14.88 -5.74 8.59
CA VAL A 51 15.01 -7.17 8.82
C VAL A 51 16.41 -7.40 9.40
N ALA A 52 16.48 -8.04 10.57
CA ALA A 52 17.76 -8.32 11.24
C ALA A 52 18.65 -7.06 11.36
N ASP A 53 18.06 -5.96 11.84
CA ASP A 53 18.71 -4.66 12.05
C ASP A 53 19.19 -3.95 10.77
N GLU A 54 18.88 -4.51 9.60
CA GLU A 54 19.14 -3.85 8.31
C GLU A 54 17.87 -3.18 7.80
N VAL A 55 17.96 -1.89 7.45
CA VAL A 55 16.83 -1.18 6.82
C VAL A 55 16.69 -1.68 5.39
N ILE A 56 15.56 -2.31 5.11
CA ILE A 56 15.23 -2.80 3.77
C ILE A 56 14.45 -1.74 3.01
N ILE A 57 13.40 -1.20 3.62
CA ILE A 57 12.60 -0.15 3.00
C ILE A 57 12.75 1.12 3.82
N PRO A 58 13.41 2.15 3.27
CA PRO A 58 13.58 3.40 4.01
C PRO A 58 12.26 4.13 4.26
N LYS A 59 12.21 4.85 5.37
CA LYS A 59 11.13 5.82 5.63
C LYS A 59 11.01 6.79 4.47
N GLY A 60 9.80 7.12 4.08
CA GLY A 60 9.53 8.04 2.98
C GLY A 60 9.46 7.38 1.61
N THR A 61 9.73 6.08 1.52
CA THR A 61 9.58 5.35 0.26
C THR A 61 8.13 5.43 -0.21
N VAL A 62 7.95 5.76 -1.49
CA VAL A 62 6.63 5.81 -2.12
C VAL A 62 6.43 4.53 -2.90
N LEU A 63 5.46 3.73 -2.46
CA LEU A 63 5.07 2.51 -3.14
C LEU A 63 3.90 2.81 -4.07
N GLU A 64 3.91 2.19 -5.23
CA GLU A 64 2.87 2.37 -6.23
C GLU A 64 2.02 1.13 -6.40
N GLY A 65 0.79 1.34 -6.81
CA GLY A 65 -0.13 0.29 -7.15
C GLY A 65 -1.21 0.78 -8.09
N TYR A 66 -2.19 -0.05 -8.30
CA TYR A 66 -3.33 0.26 -9.14
C TYR A 66 -4.61 -0.29 -8.53
N LEU A 67 -5.71 0.33 -8.86
CA LEU A 67 -7.01 -0.11 -8.38
C LEU A 67 -7.43 -1.37 -9.13
N LYS A 68 -7.57 -2.46 -8.39
CA LYS A 68 -8.01 -3.75 -8.92
C LYS A 68 -9.52 -3.90 -8.84
N LYS A 69 -10.14 -3.28 -7.85
CA LYS A 69 -11.58 -3.31 -7.64
C LYS A 69 -12.07 -1.95 -7.19
N VAL A 70 -13.14 -1.49 -7.80
CA VAL A 70 -13.88 -0.30 -7.37
C VAL A 70 -15.36 -0.67 -7.37
N GLN A 71 -15.95 -0.71 -6.19
CA GLN A 71 -17.35 -1.02 -6.00
C GLN A 71 -18.07 0.21 -5.47
N LYS A 72 -19.03 0.74 -6.21
CA LYS A 72 -19.85 1.85 -5.76
C LYS A 72 -20.78 1.41 -4.62
N GLY A 73 -21.06 2.32 -3.71
CA GLY A 73 -22.08 2.11 -2.72
C GLY A 73 -23.47 2.23 -3.33
N LYS A 74 -24.38 1.40 -2.84
CA LYS A 74 -25.82 1.47 -3.18
C LYS A 74 -26.60 1.62 -1.89
N LEU A 75 -27.59 2.50 -1.93
CA LEU A 75 -28.48 2.71 -0.78
C LEU A 75 -29.11 1.38 -0.37
N LEU A 76 -29.00 1.04 0.92
CA LEU A 76 -29.59 -0.14 1.57
C LEU A 76 -28.97 -1.50 1.19
N SER A 77 -28.15 -1.60 0.17
CA SER A 77 -27.74 -2.93 -0.32
C SER A 77 -26.24 -3.17 -0.38
N GLN A 78 -25.42 -2.13 -0.59
CA GLN A 78 -24.01 -2.36 -0.89
C GLN A 78 -23.14 -1.20 -0.41
N LYS A 79 -22.08 -1.54 0.30
CA LYS A 79 -21.06 -0.57 0.71
C LYS A 79 -20.06 -0.34 -0.43
N GLY A 80 -19.53 0.87 -0.51
CA GLY A 80 -18.40 1.18 -1.39
C GLY A 80 -17.14 0.45 -0.92
N VAL A 81 -16.38 -0.07 -1.86
CA VAL A 81 -15.12 -0.76 -1.61
C VAL A 81 -14.13 -0.40 -2.70
N ILE A 82 -12.90 -0.10 -2.31
CA ILE A 82 -11.79 0.08 -3.23
C ILE A 82 -10.68 -0.89 -2.81
N ARG A 83 -10.14 -1.66 -3.75
CA ARG A 83 -8.97 -2.51 -3.55
C ARG A 83 -7.83 -2.06 -4.44
N MET A 84 -6.70 -1.79 -3.82
CA MET A 84 -5.46 -1.41 -4.48
C MET A 84 -4.50 -2.58 -4.43
N ARG A 85 -3.97 -2.99 -5.57
CA ARG A 85 -2.87 -3.96 -5.64
C ARG A 85 -1.55 -3.23 -5.74
N LEU A 86 -0.59 -3.59 -4.90
CA LEU A 86 0.76 -3.04 -4.97
C LEU A 86 1.51 -3.62 -6.16
N LYS A 87 2.42 -2.83 -6.70
CA LYS A 87 3.38 -3.27 -7.72
C LYS A 87 4.68 -3.68 -7.04
N ASP A 88 5.44 -4.55 -7.69
CA ASP A 88 6.82 -4.79 -7.31
C ASP A 88 7.59 -3.47 -7.38
N TYR A 89 8.55 -3.28 -6.51
CA TYR A 89 9.20 -2.00 -6.38
C TYR A 89 10.72 -2.13 -6.38
N TYR A 90 11.38 -1.40 -7.29
CA TYR A 90 12.83 -1.30 -7.37
C TYR A 90 13.29 -0.15 -6.48
N LEU A 91 13.98 -0.49 -5.39
CA LEU A 91 14.52 0.51 -4.49
C LEU A 91 15.83 1.08 -5.01
N PRO A 92 16.14 2.37 -4.72
CA PRO A 92 17.43 2.97 -5.11
C PRO A 92 18.64 2.26 -4.51
N ASN A 93 18.47 1.51 -3.42
CA ASN A 93 19.55 0.77 -2.77
C ASN A 93 19.89 -0.57 -3.44
N GLY A 94 19.28 -0.88 -4.57
CA GLY A 94 19.53 -2.11 -5.31
C GLY A 94 18.63 -3.29 -4.92
N TYR A 95 17.70 -3.09 -4.01
CA TYR A 95 16.73 -4.11 -3.67
C TYR A 95 15.48 -4.04 -4.55
N LEU A 96 14.95 -5.21 -4.87
CA LEU A 96 13.65 -5.37 -5.52
C LEU A 96 12.70 -6.04 -4.53
N LEU A 97 11.58 -5.40 -4.28
CA LEU A 97 10.54 -5.92 -3.40
C LEU A 97 9.44 -6.57 -4.22
N ARG A 98 9.13 -7.82 -3.92
CA ARG A 98 8.04 -8.55 -4.57
C ARG A 98 6.72 -8.29 -3.83
N LEU A 99 6.06 -7.21 -4.18
CA LEU A 99 4.85 -6.73 -3.49
C LEU A 99 3.54 -7.06 -4.24
N ASN A 100 3.62 -7.67 -5.40
CA ASN A 100 2.46 -7.82 -6.29
C ASN A 100 1.35 -8.73 -5.77
N ASN A 101 1.55 -9.40 -4.65
CA ASN A 101 0.51 -10.21 -4.00
C ASN A 101 -0.22 -9.46 -2.88
N GLU A 102 0.18 -8.21 -2.58
CA GLU A 102 -0.40 -7.43 -1.52
C GLU A 102 -1.51 -6.53 -2.05
N GLU A 103 -2.65 -6.56 -1.38
CA GLU A 103 -3.80 -5.71 -1.70
C GLU A 103 -4.23 -4.91 -0.48
N ILE A 104 -4.43 -3.63 -0.67
CA ILE A 104 -4.93 -2.73 0.36
C ILE A 104 -6.41 -2.45 0.08
N LYS A 105 -7.24 -2.71 1.09
CA LYS A 105 -8.68 -2.49 0.99
C LYS A 105 -9.05 -1.18 1.68
N PHE A 106 -9.79 -0.34 1.00
CA PHE A 106 -10.37 0.88 1.55
C PHE A 106 -11.88 0.70 1.63
N SER A 107 -12.40 0.68 2.85
CA SER A 107 -13.85 0.53 3.10
C SER A 107 -14.18 1.04 4.49
N GLY A 108 -15.45 1.11 4.82
CA GLY A 108 -15.90 1.56 6.13
C GLY A 108 -15.58 0.61 7.29
N ASP A 109 -15.19 -0.62 6.98
CA ASP A 109 -14.84 -1.61 7.99
C ASP A 109 -13.38 -1.51 8.46
N MET A 110 -12.58 -0.64 7.83
CA MET A 110 -11.18 -0.46 8.20
C MET A 110 -11.04 0.52 9.37
N ASN A 111 -10.11 0.18 10.27
CA ASN A 111 -9.70 1.09 11.32
C ASN A 111 -8.58 1.98 10.78
N TYR A 112 -8.96 3.19 10.35
CA TYR A 112 -8.00 4.20 9.95
C TYR A 112 -7.63 5.01 11.19
N THR A 113 -6.34 5.05 11.50
CA THR A 113 -5.83 5.82 12.63
C THR A 113 -4.83 6.85 12.17
N SER A 114 -4.83 8.01 12.80
CA SER A 114 -3.73 8.97 12.65
C SER A 114 -2.58 8.52 13.53
N LEU A 115 -1.36 8.58 12.98
CA LEU A 115 -0.14 8.27 13.72
C LEU A 115 0.54 9.54 14.23
N ALA A 116 -0.09 10.70 14.04
CA ALA A 116 0.44 11.97 14.49
C ALA A 116 0.61 11.97 16.04
N ALA A 117 1.69 12.55 16.52
CA ALA A 117 2.01 12.67 17.94
C ALA A 117 2.11 11.33 18.69
N GLY A 118 2.32 10.21 17.98
CA GLY A 118 2.46 8.90 18.61
C GLY A 118 1.17 8.33 19.19
N VAL A 119 0.04 8.98 18.96
CA VAL A 119 -1.26 8.53 19.45
C VAL A 119 -2.11 8.08 18.26
N ALA A 120 -2.64 6.86 18.36
CA ALA A 120 -3.58 6.36 17.37
C ALA A 120 -4.95 7.00 17.61
N VAL A 121 -5.36 7.89 16.73
CA VAL A 121 -6.68 8.50 16.74
C VAL A 121 -7.40 8.20 15.45
N PRO A 122 -8.74 8.10 15.46
CA PRO A 122 -9.49 7.90 14.22
C PRO A 122 -9.15 8.98 13.20
N PHE A 123 -8.91 8.57 11.95
CA PHE A 123 -8.57 9.50 10.89
C PHE A 123 -9.82 10.17 10.32
N ALA A 124 -9.84 11.50 10.36
CA ALA A 124 -10.98 12.28 9.90
C ALA A 124 -11.11 12.39 8.37
N GLY A 125 -10.10 11.92 7.63
CA GLY A 125 -10.09 11.97 6.16
C GLY A 125 -10.92 10.89 5.48
N LEU A 126 -11.41 9.90 6.24
CA LEU A 126 -12.31 8.89 5.73
C LEU A 126 -13.74 9.37 5.89
N ALA A 127 -14.47 9.45 4.80
CA ALA A 127 -15.85 9.89 4.80
C ALA A 127 -16.73 8.95 3.97
N PHE A 128 -18.01 8.93 4.34
CA PHE A 128 -19.03 8.20 3.59
C PHE A 128 -20.08 9.17 3.10
N LYS A 129 -20.27 9.20 1.80
CA LYS A 129 -21.41 9.89 1.19
C LYS A 129 -22.41 8.81 0.77
N GLY A 130 -23.41 8.60 1.62
CA GLY A 130 -24.27 7.44 1.49
C GLY A 130 -23.47 6.18 1.84
N LYS A 131 -23.32 5.24 0.90
CA LYS A 131 -22.55 4.02 1.06
C LYS A 131 -21.17 4.09 0.37
N ASN A 132 -20.81 5.19 -0.25
CA ASN A 132 -19.54 5.34 -0.95
C ASN A 132 -18.39 5.64 0.01
N VAL A 133 -17.19 5.21 -0.36
CA VAL A 133 -15.95 5.50 0.34
C VAL A 133 -15.26 6.67 -0.31
N SER A 134 -14.79 7.61 0.50
CA SER A 134 -13.99 8.75 0.07
C SER A 134 -12.77 8.87 0.99
N CYS A 135 -11.58 8.83 0.41
CA CYS A 135 -10.32 8.94 1.14
C CYS A 135 -9.51 10.10 0.59
N LYS A 136 -9.05 10.98 1.48
CA LYS A 136 -8.26 12.16 1.11
C LYS A 136 -6.77 11.86 1.12
N PRO A 137 -5.97 12.56 0.30
CA PRO A 137 -4.52 12.55 0.43
C PRO A 137 -4.12 12.94 1.85
N GLY A 138 -3.10 12.28 2.38
CA GLY A 138 -2.65 12.46 3.75
C GLY A 138 -3.27 11.51 4.76
N MET A 139 -4.26 10.73 4.36
CA MET A 139 -4.84 9.70 5.23
C MET A 139 -3.77 8.69 5.63
N GLN A 140 -3.58 8.50 6.93
CA GLN A 140 -2.61 7.57 7.49
C GLN A 140 -3.32 6.30 7.97
N PHE A 141 -2.71 5.17 7.69
CA PHE A 141 -3.30 3.88 8.06
C PHE A 141 -2.21 2.83 8.21
N LYS A 142 -2.55 1.75 8.87
CA LYS A 142 -1.68 0.58 9.01
C LYS A 142 -2.16 -0.51 8.06
N TYR A 143 -1.21 -1.15 7.40
CA TYR A 143 -1.47 -2.30 6.54
C TYR A 143 -0.61 -3.46 6.99
N LYS A 144 -1.22 -4.59 7.27
CA LYS A 144 -0.53 -5.81 7.63
C LYS A 144 -0.28 -6.64 6.38
N LEU A 145 0.97 -7.00 6.11
CA LEU A 145 1.31 -7.85 4.98
C LEU A 145 0.56 -9.18 5.08
N ALA A 146 -0.07 -9.57 3.98
CA ALA A 146 -0.80 -10.82 3.87
C ALA A 146 0.11 -12.01 3.53
N HIS A 147 1.29 -11.73 2.97
CA HIS A 147 2.25 -12.73 2.52
C HIS A 147 3.66 -12.31 2.92
N ASP A 148 4.58 -13.28 2.91
CA ASP A 148 6.00 -12.98 2.95
C ASP A 148 6.38 -12.21 1.70
N VAL A 149 7.23 -11.19 1.86
CA VAL A 149 7.74 -10.38 0.76
C VAL A 149 9.18 -10.74 0.52
N ALA A 150 9.46 -11.37 -0.61
CA ALA A 150 10.82 -11.69 -1.01
C ALA A 150 11.54 -10.41 -1.40
N VAL A 151 12.77 -10.27 -0.91
CA VAL A 151 13.67 -9.18 -1.26
C VAL A 151 14.72 -9.73 -2.19
N GLU A 152 14.83 -9.16 -3.37
CA GLU A 152 15.79 -9.56 -4.38
C GLU A 152 16.78 -8.43 -4.62
N ARG A 153 17.88 -8.72 -5.29
CA ARG A 153 18.88 -7.73 -5.68
C ARG A 153 18.96 -7.65 -7.20
N TYR A 154 18.97 -6.44 -7.71
CA TYR A 154 19.12 -6.19 -9.15
C TYR A 154 20.40 -5.41 -9.47
#